data_db5dedb26c0122fa508dc0483cf5b706
#
_entry.id   db5dedb26c0122fa508dc0483cf5b706
#
_cell.length_a   1.000
_cell.length_b   1.000
_cell.length_c   1.000
_cell.angle_alpha   90.00
_cell.angle_beta   90.00
_cell.angle_gamma   90.00
#
_symmetry.space_group_name_H-M   'P 1'
#
loop_
_entity.id
_entity.type
_entity.pdbx_description
1 polymer ?
#
loop_
_entity_poly.entity_id
_entity_poly.type
_entity_poly.pdbx_seq_one_letter_code
_entity_poly.pdbx_strand_id
1 'polypeptide(L)'
;MSDNYTRARTPFVNMSFTPDVPSNALGPSEYNSGLNVEADVRGIKKIYGEQEILSSIPGNCIFLDGGFRGTTWTYIAATKEGKWYKITTAGISNITPGVGANPSVALSGYTDDTNITTSWVGSVFFINDSLRPPMYFLATATEIYIYDSAPDNYVWNYDVGVSATRAEFVRNYSSPNVGNILVAGNLTKDYTSGGTVNYPTTIRWSQAFANTGVPATWMPTLNNVANEQEVPVRGPLIDGFFLGANFYLCSYWDTVVMSPIAYQNSTAPVFGIRLFNQGRGLMHNNCWCNTDSEVYGVDSRDIWVFDGSDFQPLGNQRVRDYFFRNLNNTYSDRMFVVNNTQKNQVEIYYPDLTSTGWCNKMLSYRYDLKIWNAPKDIANACMGCESPVYTGGAFKFASRCVAYGVGGTASSKIIQTGQGNSFINSGAINALFERNNLVLQTEEGAVPYSSKVYIHRLLPEVAGSGNLNITVGGANSTAQAATYGATEVVAVSTDNPWVTTQQNNVRTVSVKVESNDATNAWNLTALNWQTTITEDAY
;
A
#
# COMPACT_ATOMS: atom_id res chain seq x y z
N MET A 1 -15.44 -54.99 12.20
CA MET A 1 -14.09 -54.61 11.71
C MET A 1 -13.88 -53.18 12.18
N SER A 2 -12.97 -52.96 13.12
CA SER A 2 -12.59 -51.58 13.46
C SER A 2 -11.83 -51.04 12.25
N ASP A 3 -12.41 -50.10 11.55
CA ASP A 3 -11.73 -49.41 10.46
C ASP A 3 -10.49 -48.71 11.04
N ASN A 4 -9.32 -49.21 10.77
CA ASN A 4 -8.04 -48.63 11.19
C ASN A 4 -7.75 -47.36 10.38
N TYR A 5 -8.55 -46.31 10.60
CA TYR A 5 -8.29 -45.02 10.00
C TYR A 5 -7.36 -44.21 10.91
N THR A 6 -6.31 -43.66 10.32
CA THR A 6 -5.47 -42.67 10.96
C THR A 6 -6.11 -41.28 10.77
N ARG A 7 -6.17 -40.53 11.85
CA ARG A 7 -6.66 -39.14 11.80
C ARG A 7 -5.47 -38.18 11.75
N ALA A 8 -5.58 -37.18 10.90
CA ALA A 8 -4.61 -36.09 10.82
C ALA A 8 -5.34 -34.76 10.84
N ARG A 9 -4.70 -33.70 11.32
CA ARG A 9 -5.24 -32.34 11.33
C ARG A 9 -4.22 -31.38 10.76
N THR A 10 -4.63 -30.54 9.81
CA THR A 10 -3.82 -29.48 9.23
C THR A 10 -4.44 -28.12 9.57
N PRO A 11 -3.88 -27.37 10.51
CA PRO A 11 -4.31 -26.02 10.81
C PRO A 11 -3.80 -25.02 9.77
N PHE A 12 -4.56 -23.92 9.52
CA PHE A 12 -4.22 -22.86 8.59
C PHE A 12 -4.08 -21.51 9.28
N VAL A 13 -3.67 -21.48 10.53
CA VAL A 13 -3.46 -20.26 11.31
C VAL A 13 -2.12 -19.60 10.98
N ASN A 14 -2.08 -18.27 10.92
CA ASN A 14 -0.88 -17.48 10.66
C ASN A 14 -0.11 -17.91 9.38
N MET A 15 -0.85 -18.29 8.36
CA MET A 15 -0.25 -18.71 7.08
C MET A 15 0.35 -17.52 6.34
N SER A 16 1.58 -17.65 5.86
CA SER A 16 2.26 -16.65 5.04
C SER A 16 2.27 -17.03 3.58
N PHE A 17 1.92 -16.10 2.72
CA PHE A 17 2.06 -16.23 1.27
C PHE A 17 3.54 -16.12 0.88
N THR A 18 4.09 -17.18 0.29
CA THR A 18 5.52 -17.29 -0.07
C THR A 18 5.68 -17.90 -1.46
N PRO A 19 5.26 -17.18 -2.51
CA PRO A 19 5.19 -17.69 -3.89
C PRO A 19 6.56 -18.01 -4.50
N ASP A 20 7.64 -17.42 -3.99
CA ASP A 20 9.00 -17.66 -4.49
C ASP A 20 9.65 -18.91 -3.88
N VAL A 21 9.01 -19.47 -2.84
CA VAL A 21 9.48 -20.73 -2.23
C VAL A 21 8.89 -21.91 -2.98
N PRO A 22 9.72 -22.84 -3.46
CA PRO A 22 9.23 -24.06 -4.11
C PRO A 22 8.30 -24.85 -3.18
N SER A 23 7.29 -25.49 -3.75
CA SER A 23 6.25 -26.19 -2.97
C SER A 23 6.80 -27.28 -2.05
N ASN A 24 7.94 -27.88 -2.37
CA ASN A 24 8.62 -28.88 -1.56
C ASN A 24 9.48 -28.31 -0.42
N ALA A 25 9.70 -27.00 -0.41
CA ALA A 25 10.46 -26.30 0.62
C ALA A 25 9.59 -25.44 1.53
N LEU A 26 8.27 -25.43 1.32
CA LEU A 26 7.33 -24.65 2.13
C LEU A 26 7.31 -25.12 3.58
N GLY A 27 7.44 -24.20 4.50
CA GLY A 27 7.22 -24.45 5.92
C GLY A 27 5.76 -24.80 6.25
N PRO A 28 5.47 -25.29 7.46
CA PRO A 28 4.10 -25.70 7.84
C PRO A 28 3.08 -24.55 7.78
N SER A 29 3.51 -23.31 8.01
CA SER A 29 2.66 -22.11 7.98
C SER A 29 2.89 -21.27 6.72
N GLU A 30 3.19 -21.88 5.58
CA GLU A 30 3.44 -21.21 4.31
C GLU A 30 2.57 -21.78 3.20
N TYR A 31 2.21 -20.95 2.22
CA TYR A 31 1.54 -21.34 0.98
C TYR A 31 2.05 -20.49 -0.18
N ASN A 32 2.06 -21.05 -1.38
CA ASN A 32 2.67 -20.41 -2.54
C ASN A 32 1.70 -20.02 -3.65
N SER A 33 0.42 -20.35 -3.52
CA SER A 33 -0.60 -19.98 -4.49
C SER A 33 -1.85 -19.49 -3.79
N GLY A 34 -2.33 -18.31 -4.18
CA GLY A 34 -3.52 -17.70 -3.59
C GLY A 34 -3.92 -16.41 -4.29
N LEU A 35 -5.18 -16.06 -4.15
CA LEU A 35 -5.77 -14.82 -4.66
C LEU A 35 -6.97 -14.45 -3.78
N ASN A 36 -7.08 -13.17 -3.43
CA ASN A 36 -8.22 -12.65 -2.68
C ASN A 36 -8.49 -13.37 -1.34
N VAL A 37 -7.43 -13.79 -0.67
CA VAL A 37 -7.49 -14.41 0.67
C VAL A 37 -6.53 -13.71 1.61
N GLU A 38 -6.92 -13.66 2.89
CA GLU A 38 -6.12 -13.14 4.00
C GLU A 38 -5.95 -14.21 5.05
N ALA A 39 -4.76 -14.25 5.66
CA ALA A 39 -4.48 -15.11 6.80
C ALA A 39 -4.46 -14.29 8.11
N ASP A 40 -4.93 -14.92 9.18
CA ASP A 40 -4.81 -14.39 10.54
C ASP A 40 -4.70 -15.54 11.57
N VAL A 41 -4.79 -15.20 12.85
CA VAL A 41 -4.75 -16.18 13.97
C VAL A 41 -5.93 -17.16 13.96
N ARG A 42 -6.96 -16.93 13.16
CA ARG A 42 -8.16 -17.77 13.07
C ARG A 42 -8.16 -18.69 11.85
N GLY A 43 -7.25 -18.46 10.90
CA GLY A 43 -7.17 -19.27 9.68
C GLY A 43 -7.01 -18.44 8.42
N ILE A 44 -7.33 -19.06 7.29
CA ILE A 44 -7.42 -18.41 5.97
C ILE A 44 -8.87 -18.01 5.71
N LYS A 45 -9.07 -16.78 5.30
CA LYS A 45 -10.41 -16.25 4.99
C LYS A 45 -10.44 -15.56 3.63
N LYS A 46 -11.61 -15.57 3.01
CA LYS A 46 -11.92 -14.70 1.89
C LYS A 46 -11.79 -13.24 2.33
N ILE A 47 -11.21 -12.38 1.50
CA ILE A 47 -11.15 -10.95 1.78
C ILE A 47 -12.54 -10.34 1.92
N TYR A 48 -12.63 -9.28 2.70
CA TYR A 48 -13.77 -8.39 2.61
C TYR A 48 -13.74 -7.62 1.29
N GLY A 49 -14.91 -7.18 0.85
CA GLY A 49 -15.10 -6.48 -0.40
C GLY A 49 -14.75 -5.00 -0.34
N GLU A 50 -15.41 -4.28 -1.22
CA GLU A 50 -15.21 -2.86 -1.45
C GLU A 50 -16.56 -2.14 -1.44
N GLN A 51 -16.59 -0.93 -0.96
CA GLN A 51 -17.78 -0.09 -0.94
C GLN A 51 -17.49 1.27 -1.57
N GLU A 52 -18.30 1.65 -2.55
CA GLU A 52 -18.32 3.03 -3.04
C GLU A 52 -18.91 3.95 -1.97
N ILE A 53 -18.26 5.09 -1.73
CA ILE A 53 -18.66 6.05 -0.72
C ILE A 53 -18.75 7.46 -1.30
N LEU A 54 -19.63 8.27 -0.73
CA LEU A 54 -19.85 9.66 -1.09
C LEU A 54 -20.25 9.86 -2.56
N SER A 55 -20.18 11.09 -3.03
CA SER A 55 -20.51 11.42 -4.42
C SER A 55 -19.34 11.13 -5.33
N SER A 56 -19.63 10.81 -6.59
CA SER A 56 -18.59 10.62 -7.61
C SER A 56 -17.81 11.91 -7.88
N ILE A 57 -16.50 11.79 -8.08
CA ILE A 57 -15.61 12.92 -8.44
C ILE A 57 -15.87 13.28 -9.90
N PRO A 58 -16.17 14.55 -10.22
CA PRO A 58 -16.33 14.98 -11.61
C PRO A 58 -14.98 15.00 -12.34
N GLY A 59 -14.73 14.04 -13.20
CA GLY A 59 -13.50 13.89 -13.97
C GLY A 59 -12.73 12.60 -13.68
N ASN A 60 -11.63 12.42 -14.39
CA ASN A 60 -10.74 11.27 -14.23
C ASN A 60 -9.77 11.50 -13.07
N CYS A 61 -9.98 10.83 -11.94
CA CYS A 61 -9.14 10.94 -10.75
C CYS A 61 -7.74 10.41 -11.03
N ILE A 62 -6.73 11.20 -10.68
CA ILE A 62 -5.31 10.80 -10.75
C ILE A 62 -4.67 10.80 -9.35
N PHE A 63 -5.30 11.43 -8.37
CA PHE A 63 -4.78 11.53 -7.00
C PHE A 63 -5.91 11.62 -5.98
N LEU A 64 -5.74 10.96 -4.84
CA LEU A 64 -6.62 11.06 -3.68
C LEU A 64 -5.79 11.04 -2.39
N ASP A 65 -6.08 11.96 -1.49
CA ASP A 65 -5.58 11.94 -0.12
C ASP A 65 -6.70 12.33 0.85
N GLY A 66 -6.52 12.05 2.14
CA GLY A 66 -7.51 12.32 3.16
C GLY A 66 -6.91 12.72 4.48
N GLY A 67 -7.59 13.64 5.16
CA GLY A 67 -7.15 14.12 6.46
C GLY A 67 -8.20 14.97 7.16
N PHE A 68 -7.87 15.40 8.38
CA PHE A 68 -8.71 16.30 9.13
C PHE A 68 -8.50 17.74 8.70
N ARG A 69 -9.59 18.40 8.34
CA ARG A 69 -9.65 19.83 8.15
C ARG A 69 -10.52 20.44 9.25
N GLY A 70 -9.88 20.93 10.30
CA GLY A 70 -10.56 21.22 11.55
C GLY A 70 -11.07 19.93 12.22
N THR A 71 -12.37 19.81 12.41
CA THR A 71 -13.02 18.62 13.00
C THR A 71 -13.62 17.68 11.95
N THR A 72 -13.55 18.04 10.66
CA THR A 72 -14.22 17.31 9.58
C THR A 72 -13.21 16.49 8.78
N TRP A 73 -13.49 15.19 8.62
CA TRP A 73 -12.75 14.37 7.68
C TRP A 73 -13.02 14.84 6.25
N THR A 74 -11.95 15.02 5.52
CA THR A 74 -11.99 15.61 4.17
C THR A 74 -11.10 14.80 3.25
N TYR A 75 -11.63 14.36 2.12
CA TYR A 75 -10.83 13.90 1.01
C TYR A 75 -10.50 15.07 0.08
N ILE A 76 -9.30 15.04 -0.45
CA ILE A 76 -8.84 15.97 -1.49
C ILE A 76 -8.46 15.11 -2.70
N ALA A 77 -9.03 15.43 -3.85
CA ALA A 77 -8.82 14.71 -5.09
C ALA A 77 -8.37 15.64 -6.21
N ALA A 78 -7.43 15.19 -7.02
CA ALA A 78 -7.06 15.83 -8.28
C ALA A 78 -7.53 15.00 -9.47
N THR A 79 -7.88 15.66 -10.57
CA THR A 79 -8.29 15.03 -11.82
C THR A 79 -7.35 15.41 -12.96
N LYS A 80 -7.28 14.54 -13.97
CA LYS A 80 -6.51 14.75 -15.20
C LYS A 80 -6.90 16.04 -15.94
N GLU A 81 -8.16 16.47 -15.74
CA GLU A 81 -8.67 17.73 -16.30
C GLU A 81 -8.13 18.96 -15.57
N GLY A 82 -7.20 18.81 -14.64
CA GLY A 82 -6.56 19.89 -13.89
C GLY A 82 -7.43 20.51 -12.81
N LYS A 83 -8.42 19.79 -12.32
CA LYS A 83 -9.31 20.26 -11.26
C LYS A 83 -9.04 19.57 -9.94
N TRP A 84 -9.22 20.33 -8.87
CA TRP A 84 -9.11 19.87 -7.50
C TRP A 84 -10.45 19.93 -6.79
N TYR A 85 -10.75 18.88 -6.03
CA TYR A 85 -12.01 18.75 -5.32
C TYR A 85 -11.80 18.45 -3.85
N LYS A 86 -12.55 19.13 -3.01
CA LYS A 86 -12.77 18.78 -1.60
C LYS A 86 -14.05 17.97 -1.48
N ILE A 87 -13.99 16.82 -0.82
CA ILE A 87 -15.10 15.89 -0.70
C ILE A 87 -15.32 15.58 0.79
N THR A 88 -16.53 15.81 1.25
CA THR A 88 -16.96 15.59 2.64
C THR A 88 -18.36 14.96 2.65
N THR A 89 -18.90 14.66 3.82
CA THR A 89 -20.31 14.25 3.97
C THR A 89 -21.31 15.31 3.49
N ALA A 90 -20.91 16.58 3.43
CA ALA A 90 -21.74 17.67 2.93
C ALA A 90 -21.76 17.76 1.39
N GLY A 91 -20.91 17.00 0.71
CA GLY A 91 -20.82 16.96 -0.76
C GLY A 91 -19.44 17.30 -1.31
N ILE A 92 -19.40 17.56 -2.60
CA ILE A 92 -18.21 17.92 -3.37
C ILE A 92 -18.16 19.43 -3.59
N SER A 93 -16.97 20.01 -3.39
CA SER A 93 -16.67 21.39 -3.73
C SER A 93 -15.44 21.45 -4.63
N ASN A 94 -15.52 22.21 -5.72
CA ASN A 94 -14.33 22.53 -6.51
C ASN A 94 -13.48 23.53 -5.75
N ILE A 95 -12.20 23.22 -5.56
CA ILE A 95 -11.21 24.02 -4.83
C ILE A 95 -10.01 24.37 -5.68
N THR A 96 -10.11 24.21 -6.99
CA THR A 96 -9.04 24.57 -7.94
C THR A 96 -8.64 26.04 -7.76
N PRO A 97 -7.35 26.39 -7.79
CA PRO A 97 -6.91 27.80 -7.66
C PRO A 97 -7.63 28.75 -8.62
N GLY A 98 -8.01 29.94 -8.14
CA GLY A 98 -8.68 30.95 -8.96
C GLY A 98 -10.19 30.76 -9.13
N VAL A 99 -10.81 29.84 -8.41
CA VAL A 99 -12.27 29.58 -8.46
C VAL A 99 -13.08 30.78 -8.04
N GLY A 100 -12.62 31.57 -7.05
CA GLY A 100 -13.32 32.77 -6.57
C GLY A 100 -13.38 33.89 -7.60
N ALA A 101 -12.35 34.09 -8.42
CA ALA A 101 -12.25 35.13 -9.44
C ALA A 101 -12.65 34.61 -10.84
N ASN A 102 -12.39 33.34 -11.14
CA ASN A 102 -12.71 32.73 -12.42
C ASN A 102 -12.83 31.19 -12.28
N PRO A 103 -14.02 30.69 -11.91
CA PRO A 103 -14.24 29.31 -11.45
C PRO A 103 -14.04 28.22 -12.51
N SER A 104 -13.64 28.53 -13.71
CA SER A 104 -13.53 27.58 -14.83
C SER A 104 -12.10 27.29 -15.28
N VAL A 105 -11.08 27.93 -14.72
CA VAL A 105 -9.70 27.73 -15.17
C VAL A 105 -9.12 26.49 -14.52
N ALA A 106 -9.08 25.39 -15.27
CA ALA A 106 -8.36 24.19 -14.87
C ALA A 106 -6.84 24.43 -14.90
N LEU A 107 -6.09 23.80 -13.99
CA LEU A 107 -4.64 23.79 -14.04
C LEU A 107 -4.18 22.98 -15.25
N SER A 108 -3.27 23.54 -16.04
CA SER A 108 -2.77 22.88 -17.26
C SER A 108 -1.68 21.83 -16.93
N GLY A 109 -1.49 20.90 -17.85
CA GLY A 109 -0.37 19.96 -17.86
C GLY A 109 -0.60 18.63 -17.13
N TYR A 110 -1.75 18.40 -16.52
CA TYR A 110 -2.05 17.13 -15.86
C TYR A 110 -2.24 16.00 -16.87
N THR A 111 -1.58 14.88 -16.57
CA THR A 111 -1.68 13.62 -17.31
C THR A 111 -1.94 12.49 -16.31
N ASP A 112 -2.12 11.29 -16.80
CA ASP A 112 -2.23 10.10 -15.91
C ASP A 112 -0.92 9.81 -15.15
N ASP A 113 0.21 10.34 -15.63
CA ASP A 113 1.55 10.18 -15.04
C ASP A 113 1.98 11.42 -14.23
N THR A 114 1.07 12.36 -13.95
CA THR A 114 1.40 13.53 -13.15
C THR A 114 1.71 13.11 -11.72
N ASN A 115 2.95 13.37 -11.30
CA ASN A 115 3.40 13.07 -9.96
C ASN A 115 2.89 14.12 -8.96
N ILE A 116 2.14 13.67 -7.96
CA ILE A 116 1.61 14.51 -6.89
C ILE A 116 2.09 14.00 -5.55
N THR A 117 2.71 14.88 -4.77
CA THR A 117 3.08 14.62 -3.38
C THR A 117 2.37 15.59 -2.46
N THR A 118 2.00 15.12 -1.28
CA THR A 118 1.21 15.91 -0.33
C THR A 118 1.71 15.74 1.10
N SER A 119 1.30 16.67 1.95
CA SER A 119 1.53 16.60 3.39
C SER A 119 0.43 17.32 4.14
N TRP A 120 0.02 16.77 5.27
CA TRP A 120 -0.85 17.42 6.23
C TRP A 120 -0.05 17.97 7.41
N VAL A 121 -0.26 19.25 7.76
CA VAL A 121 0.27 19.86 8.97
C VAL A 121 -0.89 20.48 9.72
N GLY A 122 -1.31 19.82 10.80
CA GLY A 122 -2.57 20.17 11.46
C GLY A 122 -3.73 20.11 10.47
N SER A 123 -4.38 21.24 10.22
CA SER A 123 -5.51 21.35 9.28
C SER A 123 -5.14 21.95 7.92
N VAL A 124 -3.87 22.20 7.67
CA VAL A 124 -3.36 22.73 6.40
C VAL A 124 -2.88 21.59 5.53
N PHE A 125 -3.28 21.60 4.28
CA PHE A 125 -2.90 20.61 3.28
C PHE A 125 -1.92 21.24 2.29
N PHE A 126 -0.72 20.69 2.19
CA PHE A 126 0.31 21.09 1.25
C PHE A 126 0.34 20.14 0.06
N ILE A 127 0.54 20.70 -1.12
CA ILE A 127 0.46 20.00 -2.41
C ILE A 127 1.67 20.36 -3.25
N ASN A 128 2.25 19.37 -3.91
CA ASN A 128 3.20 19.58 -4.99
C ASN A 128 2.82 18.69 -6.17
N ASP A 129 2.70 19.26 -7.36
CA ASP A 129 2.33 18.54 -8.59
C ASP A 129 3.48 18.47 -9.60
N SER A 130 4.69 18.82 -9.19
CA SER A 130 5.92 18.85 -9.99
C SER A 130 5.87 19.73 -11.25
N LEU A 131 4.76 20.43 -11.51
CA LEU A 131 4.54 21.25 -12.70
C LEU A 131 4.68 22.75 -12.45
N ARG A 132 4.51 23.17 -11.17
CA ARG A 132 4.47 24.57 -10.76
C ARG A 132 5.01 24.75 -9.33
N PRO A 133 5.08 25.99 -8.79
CA PRO A 133 5.38 26.22 -7.39
C PRO A 133 4.46 25.40 -6.47
N PRO A 134 4.93 24.99 -5.28
CA PRO A 134 4.09 24.30 -4.32
C PRO A 134 2.79 25.07 -4.02
N MET A 135 1.78 24.33 -3.60
CA MET A 135 0.45 24.84 -3.31
C MET A 135 0.06 24.51 -1.86
N TYR A 136 -0.91 25.24 -1.33
CA TYR A 136 -1.44 24.98 0.00
C TYR A 136 -2.94 25.27 0.09
N PHE A 137 -3.60 24.57 1.00
CA PHE A 137 -5.03 24.69 1.23
C PHE A 137 -5.29 24.89 2.73
N LEU A 138 -5.58 26.13 3.14
CA LEU A 138 -5.84 26.51 4.52
C LEU A 138 -7.19 25.96 5.01
N ALA A 139 -7.32 25.74 6.32
CA ALA A 139 -8.55 25.25 6.94
C ALA A 139 -9.77 26.11 6.65
N THR A 140 -9.60 27.42 6.55
CA THR A 140 -10.67 28.40 6.30
C THR A 140 -10.85 28.76 4.83
N ALA A 141 -9.90 28.35 3.95
CA ALA A 141 -9.95 28.71 2.54
C ALA A 141 -11.03 27.93 1.77
N THR A 142 -11.52 28.51 0.71
CA THR A 142 -12.47 27.90 -0.24
C THR A 142 -11.79 27.37 -1.49
N GLU A 143 -10.53 27.74 -1.72
CA GLU A 143 -9.72 27.34 -2.86
C GLU A 143 -8.26 27.08 -2.45
N ILE A 144 -7.50 26.39 -3.27
CA ILE A 144 -6.07 26.18 -3.12
C ILE A 144 -5.32 27.44 -3.54
N TYR A 145 -4.28 27.79 -2.82
CA TYR A 145 -3.37 28.89 -3.14
C TYR A 145 -2.04 28.36 -3.66
N ILE A 146 -1.44 29.09 -4.60
CA ILE A 146 -0.13 28.77 -5.18
C ILE A 146 0.88 29.75 -4.60
N TYR A 147 2.06 29.27 -4.18
CA TYR A 147 3.17 30.14 -3.80
C TYR A 147 3.53 31.12 -4.92
N ASP A 148 4.13 32.25 -4.58
CA ASP A 148 4.46 33.35 -5.49
C ASP A 148 3.23 34.01 -6.16
N SER A 149 2.02 33.77 -5.65
CA SER A 149 0.76 34.30 -6.18
C SER A 149 -0.07 34.99 -5.11
N ALA A 150 -0.97 35.90 -5.54
CA ALA A 150 -1.95 36.53 -4.65
C ALA A 150 -2.87 35.43 -4.01
N PRO A 151 -3.44 35.67 -2.82
CA PRO A 151 -3.41 36.96 -2.08
C PRO A 151 -2.17 37.12 -1.18
N ASP A 152 -1.52 36.03 -0.75
CA ASP A 152 -0.54 36.08 0.33
C ASP A 152 0.86 36.44 -0.16
N ASN A 153 1.16 36.17 -1.44
CA ASN A 153 2.48 36.40 -2.06
C ASN A 153 3.64 35.76 -1.25
N TYR A 154 3.41 34.58 -0.69
CA TYR A 154 4.45 33.84 0.01
C TYR A 154 5.54 33.42 -0.96
N VAL A 155 6.81 33.58 -0.54
CA VAL A 155 7.97 33.49 -1.42
C VAL A 155 8.46 32.05 -1.50
N TRP A 156 8.34 31.45 -2.67
CA TRP A 156 8.98 30.20 -3.06
C TRP A 156 10.18 30.46 -4.00
N ASN A 157 9.97 31.24 -5.06
CA ASN A 157 10.98 31.58 -6.04
C ASN A 157 11.69 32.89 -5.64
N TYR A 158 12.93 32.80 -5.23
CA TYR A 158 13.76 33.93 -4.80
C TYR A 158 15.06 34.07 -5.57
N ASP A 159 15.34 33.13 -6.48
CA ASP A 159 16.61 33.10 -7.23
C ASP A 159 16.63 34.21 -8.28
N VAL A 160 17.73 34.95 -8.32
CA VAL A 160 17.91 36.01 -9.31
C VAL A 160 18.02 35.42 -10.72
N GLY A 161 17.22 35.95 -11.63
CA GLY A 161 17.19 35.50 -13.03
C GLY A 161 16.42 34.21 -13.27
N VAL A 162 15.72 33.68 -12.26
CA VAL A 162 14.83 32.52 -12.38
C VAL A 162 13.40 32.99 -12.46
N SER A 163 12.66 32.55 -13.45
CA SER A 163 11.24 32.90 -13.67
C SER A 163 10.30 31.94 -12.92
N ALA A 164 10.68 30.67 -12.78
CA ALA A 164 9.94 29.67 -12.03
C ALA A 164 10.86 28.59 -11.47
N THR A 165 10.51 28.06 -10.31
CA THR A 165 11.14 26.89 -9.71
C THR A 165 10.07 25.84 -9.42
N ARG A 166 10.37 24.57 -9.72
CA ARG A 166 9.53 23.41 -9.45
C ARG A 166 10.32 22.37 -8.64
N ALA A 167 9.64 21.53 -7.91
CA ALA A 167 10.25 20.43 -7.16
C ALA A 167 9.59 19.10 -7.54
N GLU A 168 10.32 18.01 -7.46
CA GLU A 168 9.78 16.67 -7.67
C GLU A 168 8.87 16.26 -6.53
N PHE A 169 9.24 16.60 -5.30
CA PHE A 169 8.43 16.36 -4.10
C PHE A 169 8.50 17.54 -3.13
N VAL A 170 7.45 17.66 -2.31
CA VAL A 170 7.41 18.53 -1.13
C VAL A 170 6.80 17.75 0.02
N ARG A 171 7.56 17.61 1.11
CA ARG A 171 7.13 16.86 2.30
C ARG A 171 7.29 17.68 3.57
N ASN A 172 6.41 17.42 4.53
CA ASN A 172 6.52 18.00 5.87
C ASN A 172 7.62 17.30 6.67
N TYR A 173 8.34 18.11 7.43
CA TYR A 173 9.26 17.65 8.47
C TYR A 173 8.95 18.40 9.77
N SER A 174 8.55 17.67 10.80
CA SER A 174 8.32 18.23 12.14
C SER A 174 9.52 17.90 13.01
N SER A 175 10.41 18.90 13.18
CA SER A 175 11.60 18.75 14.00
C SER A 175 11.33 19.24 15.44
N PRO A 176 11.72 18.47 16.46
CA PRO A 176 11.54 18.90 17.86
C PRO A 176 12.21 20.23 18.20
N ASN A 177 13.31 20.57 17.53
CA ASN A 177 14.11 21.77 17.83
C ASN A 177 13.79 22.96 16.92
N VAL A 178 13.11 22.73 15.79
CA VAL A 178 12.88 23.75 14.75
C VAL A 178 11.40 24.06 14.59
N GLY A 179 10.54 23.07 14.86
CA GLY A 179 9.12 23.12 14.53
C GLY A 179 8.86 22.52 13.14
N ASN A 180 7.70 22.82 12.55
CA ASN A 180 7.40 22.34 11.22
C ASN A 180 8.14 23.14 10.15
N ILE A 181 8.70 22.42 9.20
CA ILE A 181 9.23 22.97 7.94
C ILE A 181 8.71 22.12 6.79
N LEU A 182 8.75 22.64 5.59
CA LEU A 182 8.57 21.87 4.36
C LEU A 182 9.94 21.63 3.73
N VAL A 183 10.16 20.43 3.23
CA VAL A 183 11.37 20.04 2.49
C VAL A 183 10.96 19.69 1.07
N ALA A 184 11.57 20.36 0.10
CA ALA A 184 11.40 20.12 -1.32
C ALA A 184 12.71 19.55 -1.89
N GLY A 185 12.62 18.65 -2.86
CA GLY A 185 13.83 18.07 -3.48
C GLY A 185 13.69 17.86 -4.98
N ASN A 186 14.85 17.68 -5.64
CA ASN A 186 14.98 17.53 -7.08
C ASN A 186 14.37 18.74 -7.79
N LEU A 187 15.10 19.86 -7.76
CA LEU A 187 14.59 21.14 -8.22
C LEU A 187 14.81 21.32 -9.73
N THR A 188 13.86 21.94 -10.39
CA THR A 188 13.95 22.39 -11.77
C THR A 188 13.73 23.90 -11.80
N LYS A 189 14.67 24.67 -12.37
CA LYS A 189 14.63 26.12 -12.46
C LYS A 189 14.55 26.58 -13.93
N ASP A 190 13.52 27.37 -14.24
CA ASP A 190 13.35 28.02 -15.53
C ASP A 190 13.95 29.44 -15.44
N TYR A 191 14.83 29.79 -16.35
CA TYR A 191 15.55 31.08 -16.34
C TYR A 191 14.88 32.12 -17.24
N THR A 192 14.89 33.37 -16.80
CA THR A 192 14.36 34.52 -17.58
C THR A 192 15.13 34.75 -18.89
N SER A 193 16.39 34.32 -18.95
CA SER A 193 17.22 34.33 -20.16
C SER A 193 16.83 33.24 -21.16
N GLY A 194 15.89 32.39 -20.81
CA GLY A 194 15.51 31.17 -21.53
C GLY A 194 16.31 29.95 -21.10
N GLY A 195 15.69 28.80 -21.19
CA GLY A 195 16.25 27.51 -20.78
C GLY A 195 15.82 27.05 -19.38
N THR A 196 15.88 25.73 -19.21
CA THR A 196 15.53 25.03 -17.98
C THR A 196 16.76 24.26 -17.48
N VAL A 197 17.07 24.34 -16.20
CA VAL A 197 18.15 23.59 -15.58
C VAL A 197 17.59 22.72 -14.45
N ASN A 198 17.98 21.45 -14.45
CA ASN A 198 17.61 20.50 -13.42
C ASN A 198 18.72 20.39 -12.36
N TYR A 199 18.31 20.39 -11.09
CA TYR A 199 19.16 20.21 -9.92
C TYR A 199 18.66 18.96 -9.16
N PRO A 200 18.93 17.76 -9.69
CA PRO A 200 18.31 16.52 -9.24
C PRO A 200 18.71 16.09 -7.84
N THR A 201 19.84 16.59 -7.33
CA THR A 201 20.41 16.28 -6.02
C THR A 201 20.26 17.43 -5.01
N THR A 202 19.53 18.48 -5.36
CA THR A 202 19.36 19.67 -4.52
C THR A 202 18.04 19.62 -3.77
N ILE A 203 18.12 19.95 -2.48
CA ILE A 203 16.95 20.18 -1.63
C ILE A 203 16.85 21.65 -1.25
N ARG A 204 15.62 22.07 -0.99
CA ARG A 204 15.28 23.39 -0.43
C ARG A 204 14.32 23.17 0.73
N TRP A 205 14.50 23.90 1.82
CA TRP A 205 13.55 23.85 2.92
C TRP A 205 13.10 25.23 3.35
N SER A 206 11.88 25.28 3.87
CA SER A 206 11.20 26.51 4.24
C SER A 206 11.69 27.05 5.60
N GLN A 207 11.29 28.28 5.92
CA GLN A 207 11.29 28.73 7.30
C GLN A 207 10.34 27.87 8.15
N ALA A 208 10.56 27.86 9.47
CA ALA A 208 9.67 27.20 10.42
C ALA A 208 8.30 27.90 10.49
N PHE A 209 7.25 27.12 10.70
CA PHE A 209 5.87 27.62 10.79
C PHE A 209 5.04 26.83 11.82
N ALA A 210 3.91 27.42 12.25
CA ALA A 210 2.99 26.82 13.21
C ALA A 210 2.09 25.76 12.56
N ASN A 211 1.53 24.83 13.36
CA ASN A 211 0.62 23.75 12.90
C ASN A 211 -0.63 24.22 12.13
N THR A 212 -1.01 25.48 12.23
CA THR A 212 -2.16 26.08 11.52
C THR A 212 -1.74 27.07 10.45
N GLY A 213 -0.42 27.25 10.25
CA GLY A 213 0.15 28.23 9.34
C GLY A 213 0.75 27.65 8.08
N VAL A 214 1.30 28.54 7.28
CA VAL A 214 2.05 28.27 6.06
C VAL A 214 3.39 29.00 6.17
N PRO A 215 4.52 28.40 5.75
CA PRO A 215 5.79 29.13 5.75
C PRO A 215 5.71 30.29 4.74
N ALA A 216 5.93 31.52 5.22
CA ALA A 216 5.82 32.70 4.39
C ALA A 216 6.98 32.84 3.39
N THR A 217 8.10 32.18 3.63
CA THR A 217 9.26 32.24 2.74
C THR A 217 10.13 30.99 2.78
N TRP A 218 10.74 30.71 1.65
CA TRP A 218 11.80 29.71 1.47
C TRP A 218 13.16 30.37 1.24
N MET A 219 13.18 31.70 1.19
CA MET A 219 14.39 32.47 0.98
C MET A 219 15.26 32.43 2.25
N PRO A 220 16.54 32.06 2.15
CA PRO A 220 17.49 32.11 3.26
C PRO A 220 17.70 33.55 3.74
N THR A 221 17.62 33.76 5.05
CA THR A 221 17.97 35.02 5.72
C THR A 221 18.72 34.74 7.01
N LEU A 222 19.36 35.76 7.57
CA LEU A 222 20.08 35.63 8.85
C LEU A 222 19.16 35.27 10.04
N ASN A 223 17.85 35.46 9.88
CA ASN A 223 16.88 35.33 10.96
C ASN A 223 15.90 34.15 10.76
N ASN A 224 16.11 33.31 9.76
CA ASN A 224 15.27 32.12 9.54
C ASN A 224 16.12 30.87 9.30
N VAL A 225 15.46 29.71 9.28
CA VAL A 225 16.11 28.40 9.05
C VAL A 225 16.07 27.95 7.59
N ALA A 226 15.37 28.72 6.72
CA ALA A 226 15.27 28.38 5.31
C ALA A 226 16.63 28.30 4.62
N ASN A 227 16.83 27.33 3.75
CA ASN A 227 18.07 27.20 2.98
C ASN A 227 17.88 26.28 1.77
N GLU A 228 18.90 26.22 0.92
CA GLU A 228 19.03 25.32 -0.21
C GLU A 228 20.42 24.67 -0.18
N GLN A 229 20.50 23.37 -0.43
CA GLN A 229 21.75 22.63 -0.39
C GLN A 229 21.72 21.42 -1.32
N GLU A 230 22.83 21.12 -1.96
CA GLU A 230 23.07 19.86 -2.65
C GLU A 230 23.35 18.74 -1.64
N VAL A 231 22.81 17.54 -1.89
CA VAL A 231 22.96 16.37 -1.03
C VAL A 231 23.79 15.28 -1.71
N PRO A 232 24.59 14.51 -0.94
CA PRO A 232 25.54 13.54 -1.47
C PRO A 232 24.85 12.21 -1.85
N VAL A 233 24.06 12.19 -2.92
CA VAL A 233 23.38 11.00 -3.44
C VAL A 233 23.81 10.68 -4.86
N ARG A 234 23.71 9.41 -5.24
CA ARG A 234 23.88 8.96 -6.62
C ARG A 234 22.54 8.99 -7.34
N GLY A 235 22.34 9.95 -8.23
CA GLY A 235 21.14 10.11 -9.02
C GLY A 235 20.07 10.99 -8.39
N PRO A 236 18.95 11.17 -9.09
CA PRO A 236 17.89 12.10 -8.68
C PRO A 236 17.26 11.71 -7.34
N LEU A 237 16.95 12.71 -6.54
CA LEU A 237 16.05 12.54 -5.40
C LEU A 237 14.65 12.22 -5.88
N ILE A 238 14.03 11.22 -5.26
CA ILE A 238 12.69 10.73 -5.61
C ILE A 238 11.65 11.24 -4.61
N ASP A 239 11.88 11.03 -3.32
CA ASP A 239 10.97 11.44 -2.25
C ASP A 239 11.71 11.53 -0.91
N GLY A 240 10.98 11.89 0.15
CA GLY A 240 11.52 11.92 1.49
C GLY A 240 10.43 11.71 2.55
N PHE A 241 10.87 11.25 3.71
CA PHE A 241 10.00 11.00 4.85
C PHE A 241 10.70 11.37 6.17
N PHE A 242 9.94 11.63 7.20
CA PHE A 242 10.49 11.79 8.54
C PHE A 242 10.21 10.55 9.41
N LEU A 243 11.17 10.23 10.28
CA LEU A 243 11.03 9.23 11.32
C LEU A 243 11.80 9.70 12.57
N GLY A 244 11.09 9.76 13.69
CA GLY A 244 11.66 10.35 14.92
C GLY A 244 12.02 11.81 14.74
N ALA A 245 13.28 12.14 15.02
CA ALA A 245 13.81 13.51 14.93
C ALA A 245 14.48 13.83 13.58
N ASN A 246 14.54 12.89 12.66
CA ASN A 246 15.28 13.01 11.41
C ASN A 246 14.38 13.01 10.19
N PHE A 247 14.83 13.65 9.13
CA PHE A 247 14.23 13.56 7.80
C PHE A 247 15.16 12.77 6.88
N TYR A 248 14.61 11.80 6.15
CA TYR A 248 15.33 10.93 5.25
C TYR A 248 14.97 11.26 3.81
N LEU A 249 15.99 11.50 3.00
CA LEU A 249 15.89 11.83 1.58
C LEU A 249 16.33 10.62 0.77
N CYS A 250 15.50 10.16 -0.13
CA CYS A 250 15.74 8.97 -0.93
C CYS A 250 15.95 9.30 -2.40
N SER A 251 17.02 8.76 -2.97
CA SER A 251 17.16 8.57 -4.42
C SER A 251 16.74 7.14 -4.80
N TYR A 252 16.96 6.72 -6.05
CA TYR A 252 16.77 5.32 -6.44
C TYR A 252 17.69 4.35 -5.68
N TRP A 253 18.87 4.81 -5.28
CA TRP A 253 19.93 3.93 -4.77
C TRP A 253 20.42 4.26 -3.37
N ASP A 254 20.21 5.46 -2.92
CA ASP A 254 20.80 5.94 -1.67
C ASP A 254 19.74 6.63 -0.80
N THR A 255 19.98 6.56 0.50
CA THR A 255 19.24 7.34 1.50
C THR A 255 20.21 8.25 2.24
N VAL A 256 19.86 9.51 2.36
CA VAL A 256 20.57 10.56 3.10
C VAL A 256 19.72 10.96 4.30
N VAL A 257 20.35 11.23 5.43
CA VAL A 257 19.67 11.75 6.61
C VAL A 257 19.97 13.24 6.79
N MET A 258 18.91 13.99 7.02
CA MET A 258 18.93 15.39 7.43
C MET A 258 18.52 15.45 8.91
N SER A 259 19.46 15.88 9.76
CA SER A 259 19.28 15.95 11.21
C SER A 259 19.47 17.36 11.71
N PRO A 260 18.68 17.84 12.69
CA PRO A 260 18.89 19.15 13.29
C PRO A 260 20.20 19.16 14.10
N ILE A 261 21.01 20.19 13.90
CA ILE A 261 22.24 20.41 14.67
C ILE A 261 21.99 21.56 15.64
N ALA A 262 22.18 21.30 16.93
CA ALA A 262 22.15 22.34 17.94
C ALA A 262 23.50 23.07 17.99
N TYR A 263 23.52 24.36 17.69
CA TYR A 263 24.67 25.22 17.93
C TYR A 263 24.50 25.98 19.24
N GLN A 264 25.49 25.94 20.08
CA GLN A 264 25.44 26.62 21.40
C GLN A 264 25.38 28.15 21.30
N ASN A 265 25.75 28.74 20.16
CA ASN A 265 25.86 30.19 19.98
C ASN A 265 25.17 30.71 18.71
N SER A 266 24.32 29.94 18.07
CA SER A 266 23.57 30.35 16.88
C SER A 266 22.09 30.51 17.19
N THR A 267 21.48 31.58 16.70
CA THR A 267 20.05 31.81 16.80
C THR A 267 19.25 31.00 15.79
N ALA A 268 19.90 30.44 14.77
CA ALA A 268 19.26 29.62 13.74
C ALA A 268 19.81 28.18 13.81
N PRO A 269 18.94 27.18 13.97
CA PRO A 269 19.35 25.79 13.87
C PRO A 269 19.76 25.46 12.43
N VAL A 270 20.86 24.76 12.31
CA VAL A 270 21.38 24.28 11.02
C VAL A 270 21.14 22.77 10.95
N PHE A 271 20.82 22.30 9.77
CA PHE A 271 20.70 20.87 9.51
C PHE A 271 22.03 20.27 9.06
N GLY A 272 22.40 19.15 9.66
CA GLY A 272 23.48 18.29 9.16
C GLY A 272 22.92 17.29 8.17
N ILE A 273 23.54 17.22 7.00
CA ILE A 273 23.14 16.31 5.93
C ILE A 273 24.29 15.33 5.68
N ARG A 274 24.01 14.05 5.78
CA ARG A 274 25.02 13.00 5.56
C ARG A 274 24.41 11.79 4.88
N LEU A 275 25.23 11.11 4.11
CA LEU A 275 24.85 9.80 3.54
C LEU A 275 24.57 8.82 4.67
N PHE A 276 23.42 8.18 4.61
CA PHE A 276 22.96 7.21 5.62
C PHE A 276 23.13 5.78 5.13
N ASN A 277 22.59 5.45 3.95
CA ASN A 277 22.67 4.12 3.38
C ASN A 277 22.95 4.18 1.88
N GLN A 278 23.88 3.34 1.41
CA GLN A 278 24.16 3.13 -0.01
C GLN A 278 23.57 1.79 -0.44
N GLY A 279 22.54 1.84 -1.26
CA GLY A 279 21.93 0.65 -1.81
C GLY A 279 20.46 0.44 -1.41
N ARG A 280 19.89 1.40 -0.68
CA ARG A 280 18.47 1.50 -0.38
C ARG A 280 17.96 2.89 -0.72
N GLY A 281 16.81 2.96 -1.36
CA GLY A 281 16.14 4.20 -1.74
C GLY A 281 14.67 3.96 -1.97
N LEU A 282 14.07 4.68 -2.91
CA LEU A 282 12.67 4.53 -3.31
C LEU A 282 12.57 4.33 -4.83
N MET A 283 11.63 3.50 -5.25
CA MET A 283 11.39 3.24 -6.66
C MET A 283 10.70 4.43 -7.34
N HIS A 284 9.68 4.99 -6.70
CA HIS A 284 8.90 6.16 -7.14
C HIS A 284 8.43 6.94 -5.94
N ASN A 285 7.88 8.13 -6.16
CA ASN A 285 7.19 8.89 -5.14
C ASN A 285 6.00 8.09 -4.61
N ASN A 286 5.62 8.34 -3.36
CA ASN A 286 4.52 7.64 -2.70
C ASN A 286 4.69 6.10 -2.56
N CYS A 287 5.85 5.53 -2.91
CA CYS A 287 6.15 4.10 -2.71
C CYS A 287 6.58 3.78 -1.27
N TRP A 288 6.07 4.51 -0.31
CA TRP A 288 6.36 4.32 1.10
C TRP A 288 5.15 4.72 1.97
N CYS A 289 5.10 4.17 3.17
CA CYS A 289 4.22 4.64 4.23
C CYS A 289 4.92 4.50 5.58
N ASN A 290 4.48 5.28 6.56
CA ASN A 290 4.95 5.17 7.92
C ASN A 290 3.89 4.55 8.84
N THR A 291 4.39 3.82 9.82
CA THR A 291 3.69 3.47 11.06
C THR A 291 4.22 4.38 12.18
N ASP A 292 3.81 4.16 13.41
CA ASP A 292 4.26 4.98 14.54
C ASP A 292 5.77 4.91 14.78
N SER A 293 6.42 3.80 14.42
CA SER A 293 7.83 3.53 14.73
C SER A 293 8.68 3.10 13.55
N GLU A 294 8.09 2.80 12.40
CA GLU A 294 8.77 2.22 11.25
C GLU A 294 8.25 2.83 9.95
N VAL A 295 9.09 2.82 8.93
CA VAL A 295 8.73 3.17 7.56
C VAL A 295 8.86 1.94 6.68
N TYR A 296 7.88 1.71 5.84
CA TYR A 296 7.85 0.64 4.85
C TYR A 296 7.93 1.24 3.46
N GLY A 297 8.76 0.66 2.61
CA GLY A 297 8.95 1.18 1.27
C GLY A 297 9.31 0.11 0.25
N VAL A 298 9.26 0.52 -1.02
CA VAL A 298 9.63 -0.29 -2.17
C VAL A 298 10.74 0.42 -2.93
N ASP A 299 11.86 -0.26 -3.11
CA ASP A 299 12.93 0.17 -4.01
C ASP A 299 13.01 -0.74 -5.25
N SER A 300 13.97 -0.51 -6.12
CA SER A 300 14.16 -1.32 -7.33
C SER A 300 14.69 -2.74 -7.06
N ARG A 301 14.97 -3.09 -5.82
CA ARG A 301 15.60 -4.36 -5.43
C ARG A 301 14.73 -5.21 -4.52
N ASP A 302 13.96 -4.55 -3.62
CA ASP A 302 13.18 -5.25 -2.59
C ASP A 302 12.05 -4.38 -2.03
N ILE A 303 11.22 -4.99 -1.23
CA ILE A 303 10.32 -4.33 -0.28
C ILE A 303 11.04 -4.34 1.06
N TRP A 304 11.10 -3.21 1.74
CA TRP A 304 11.90 -3.06 2.95
C TRP A 304 11.11 -2.39 4.09
N VAL A 305 11.57 -2.62 5.31
CA VAL A 305 11.19 -1.87 6.51
C VAL A 305 12.42 -1.16 7.09
N PHE A 306 12.20 0.03 7.62
CA PHE A 306 13.21 0.90 8.21
C PHE A 306 12.75 1.36 9.59
N ASP A 307 13.53 1.09 10.62
CA ASP A 307 13.25 1.41 12.04
C ASP A 307 13.99 2.68 12.54
N GLY A 308 14.66 3.40 11.65
CA GLY A 308 15.49 4.55 11.98
C GLY A 308 16.98 4.20 12.17
N SER A 309 17.33 2.93 12.31
CA SER A 309 18.71 2.44 12.46
C SER A 309 19.19 1.65 11.25
N ASP A 310 18.38 0.77 10.68
CA ASP A 310 18.75 -0.08 9.55
C ASP A 310 17.56 -0.42 8.65
N PHE A 311 17.88 -0.73 7.38
CA PHE A 311 16.90 -1.22 6.39
C PHE A 311 16.89 -2.74 6.37
N GLN A 312 15.75 -3.34 6.71
CA GLN A 312 15.54 -4.77 6.68
C GLN A 312 14.74 -5.19 5.44
N PRO A 313 15.20 -6.17 4.65
CA PRO A 313 14.45 -6.67 3.51
C PRO A 313 13.24 -7.49 3.98
N LEU A 314 12.06 -7.19 3.48
CA LEU A 314 10.82 -7.93 3.75
C LEU A 314 10.47 -8.95 2.67
N GLY A 315 10.77 -8.63 1.42
CA GLY A 315 10.51 -9.53 0.28
C GLY A 315 11.36 -10.79 0.32
N ASN A 316 12.63 -10.66 0.64
CA ASN A 316 13.62 -11.66 1.07
C ASN A 316 13.45 -13.06 0.46
N GLN A 317 13.44 -13.16 -0.87
CA GLN A 317 13.27 -14.42 -1.64
C GLN A 317 11.97 -15.21 -1.34
N ARG A 318 10.99 -14.58 -0.67
CA ARG A 318 9.68 -15.18 -0.38
C ARG A 318 8.58 -14.64 -1.26
N VAL A 319 8.59 -13.31 -1.51
CA VAL A 319 7.57 -12.57 -2.28
C VAL A 319 8.23 -11.64 -3.30
N ARG A 320 9.53 -11.38 -3.16
CA ARG A 320 10.28 -10.41 -3.96
C ARG A 320 10.20 -10.70 -5.46
N ASP A 321 10.61 -11.89 -5.86
CA ASP A 321 10.68 -12.25 -7.29
C ASP A 321 9.28 -12.35 -7.90
N TYR A 322 8.30 -12.82 -7.12
CA TYR A 322 6.89 -12.78 -7.50
C TYR A 322 6.43 -11.34 -7.78
N PHE A 323 6.68 -10.42 -6.85
CA PHE A 323 6.26 -9.02 -6.98
C PHE A 323 6.86 -8.37 -8.23
N PHE A 324 8.19 -8.38 -8.39
CA PHE A 324 8.85 -7.72 -9.50
C PHE A 324 8.59 -8.39 -10.85
N ARG A 325 8.38 -9.70 -10.89
CA ARG A 325 8.01 -10.42 -12.11
C ARG A 325 6.59 -10.08 -12.59
N ASN A 326 5.68 -9.79 -11.67
CA ASN A 326 4.31 -9.43 -12.00
C ASN A 326 4.07 -7.92 -12.14
N LEU A 327 5.02 -7.09 -11.73
CA LEU A 327 4.92 -5.64 -11.83
C LEU A 327 4.98 -5.20 -13.31
N ASN A 328 4.01 -4.39 -13.73
CA ASN A 328 4.05 -3.73 -15.04
C ASN A 328 4.94 -2.49 -14.98
N ASN A 329 6.17 -2.61 -15.46
CA ASN A 329 7.16 -1.54 -15.40
C ASN A 329 6.76 -0.29 -16.20
N THR A 330 5.83 -0.40 -17.16
CA THR A 330 5.35 0.75 -17.94
C THR A 330 4.57 1.75 -17.09
N TYR A 331 3.90 1.25 -16.03
CA TYR A 331 3.03 2.05 -15.16
C TYR A 331 3.47 1.96 -13.68
N SER A 332 4.70 1.53 -13.42
CA SER A 332 5.20 1.34 -12.05
C SER A 332 5.28 2.64 -11.23
N ASP A 333 5.38 3.77 -11.91
CA ASP A 333 5.34 5.13 -11.33
C ASP A 333 4.02 5.49 -10.65
N ARG A 334 2.95 4.74 -10.94
CA ARG A 334 1.62 4.90 -10.32
C ARG A 334 1.42 4.04 -9.07
N MET A 335 2.44 3.28 -8.69
CA MET A 335 2.42 2.48 -7.46
C MET A 335 2.41 3.37 -6.22
N PHE A 336 1.67 2.95 -5.20
CA PHE A 336 1.66 3.63 -3.90
C PHE A 336 1.54 2.64 -2.74
N VAL A 337 1.94 3.08 -1.57
CA VAL A 337 1.93 2.27 -0.34
C VAL A 337 1.13 2.99 0.73
N VAL A 338 0.25 2.26 1.42
CA VAL A 338 -0.62 2.81 2.47
C VAL A 338 -0.54 1.94 3.72
N ASN A 339 -0.51 2.57 4.89
CA ASN A 339 -0.67 1.89 6.16
C ASN A 339 -2.16 1.70 6.48
N ASN A 340 -2.59 0.47 6.71
CA ASN A 340 -3.91 0.12 7.21
C ASN A 340 -3.82 -0.21 8.69
N THR A 341 -3.96 0.79 9.56
CA THR A 341 -3.78 0.64 11.01
C THR A 341 -4.82 -0.27 11.66
N GLN A 342 -6.03 -0.38 11.10
CA GLN A 342 -7.05 -1.28 11.63
C GLN A 342 -6.64 -2.75 11.51
N LYS A 343 -5.95 -3.10 10.43
CA LYS A 343 -5.52 -4.48 10.17
C LYS A 343 -4.07 -4.74 10.56
N ASN A 344 -3.35 -3.74 11.06
CA ASN A 344 -1.90 -3.79 11.31
C ASN A 344 -1.15 -4.29 10.07
N GLN A 345 -1.45 -3.70 8.90
CA GLN A 345 -0.85 -4.12 7.65
C GLN A 345 -0.44 -2.94 6.77
N VAL A 346 0.65 -3.15 6.05
CA VAL A 346 1.07 -2.30 4.94
C VAL A 346 0.47 -2.86 3.65
N GLU A 347 -0.17 -2.01 2.87
CA GLU A 347 -0.81 -2.34 1.60
C GLU A 347 -0.05 -1.68 0.45
N ILE A 348 0.49 -2.49 -0.45
CA ILE A 348 1.24 -2.08 -1.63
C ILE A 348 0.31 -2.23 -2.83
N TYR A 349 -0.10 -1.11 -3.40
CA TYR A 349 -0.95 -1.04 -4.59
C TYR A 349 -0.07 -0.94 -5.81
N TYR A 350 -0.23 -1.84 -6.78
CA TYR A 350 0.62 -1.90 -7.95
C TYR A 350 -0.13 -2.30 -9.22
N PRO A 351 0.32 -1.82 -10.40
CA PRO A 351 -0.16 -2.31 -11.68
C PRO A 351 0.50 -3.65 -11.98
N ASP A 352 -0.27 -4.72 -12.18
CA ASP A 352 0.27 -5.98 -12.66
C ASP A 352 0.38 -6.00 -14.20
N LEU A 353 0.93 -7.09 -14.75
CA LEU A 353 1.12 -7.24 -16.20
C LEU A 353 -0.18 -7.15 -17.02
N THR A 354 -1.35 -7.29 -16.40
CA THR A 354 -2.66 -7.16 -17.05
C THR A 354 -3.24 -5.75 -16.97
N SER A 355 -2.59 -4.87 -16.20
CA SER A 355 -3.03 -3.48 -16.03
C SER A 355 -2.95 -2.69 -17.32
N THR A 356 -3.97 -1.87 -17.55
CA THR A 356 -4.04 -0.90 -18.67
C THR A 356 -3.64 0.51 -18.26
N GLY A 357 -3.07 0.69 -17.07
CA GLY A 357 -2.59 1.99 -16.65
C GLY A 357 -2.69 2.30 -15.16
N TRP A 358 -3.53 1.63 -14.38
CA TRP A 358 -3.74 1.92 -12.96
C TRP A 358 -3.44 0.70 -12.10
N CYS A 359 -3.26 0.90 -10.79
CA CYS A 359 -3.07 -0.20 -9.87
C CYS A 359 -4.31 -1.09 -9.85
N ASN A 360 -4.16 -2.34 -10.26
CA ASN A 360 -5.24 -3.34 -10.31
C ASN A 360 -5.01 -4.50 -9.34
N LYS A 361 -3.88 -4.49 -8.63
CA LYS A 361 -3.53 -5.46 -7.59
C LYS A 361 -3.06 -4.76 -6.33
N MET A 362 -3.27 -5.44 -5.20
CA MET A 362 -2.74 -5.04 -3.90
C MET A 362 -2.09 -6.23 -3.22
N LEU A 363 -0.86 -6.06 -2.75
CA LEU A 363 -0.14 -7.02 -1.93
C LEU A 363 -0.06 -6.45 -0.50
N SER A 364 -0.25 -7.27 0.54
CA SER A 364 -0.20 -6.77 1.90
C SER A 364 0.69 -7.60 2.83
N TYR A 365 1.37 -6.88 3.71
CA TYR A 365 2.20 -7.42 4.77
C TYR A 365 1.62 -7.07 6.14
N ARG A 366 1.29 -8.07 6.94
CA ARG A 366 0.85 -7.93 8.34
C ARG A 366 2.07 -7.78 9.24
N TYR A 367 2.34 -6.56 9.73
CA TYR A 367 3.54 -6.29 10.53
C TYR A 367 3.43 -6.84 11.98
N ASP A 368 2.21 -7.03 12.50
CA ASP A 368 1.97 -7.65 13.80
C ASP A 368 2.24 -9.17 13.80
N LEU A 369 1.94 -9.85 12.71
CA LEU A 369 2.13 -11.30 12.55
C LEU A 369 3.37 -11.67 11.73
N LYS A 370 3.99 -10.68 11.06
CA LYS A 370 5.12 -10.85 10.13
C LYS A 370 4.82 -11.82 8.98
N ILE A 371 3.62 -11.75 8.43
CA ILE A 371 3.17 -12.60 7.33
C ILE A 371 2.75 -11.78 6.11
N TRP A 372 2.94 -12.36 4.92
CA TRP A 372 2.41 -11.86 3.67
C TRP A 372 1.04 -12.48 3.40
N ASN A 373 0.11 -11.69 2.89
CA ASN A 373 -1.14 -12.19 2.33
C ASN A 373 -1.03 -12.36 0.82
N ALA A 374 -1.88 -13.22 0.25
CA ALA A 374 -2.01 -13.36 -1.19
C ALA A 374 -2.44 -12.04 -1.84
N PRO A 375 -2.08 -11.82 -3.12
CA PRO A 375 -2.49 -10.61 -3.85
C PRO A 375 -4.00 -10.52 -3.93
N LYS A 376 -4.50 -9.28 -3.95
CA LYS A 376 -5.92 -8.97 -4.06
C LYS A 376 -6.20 -8.22 -5.35
N ASP A 377 -7.32 -8.54 -5.97
CA ASP A 377 -7.87 -7.73 -7.06
C ASP A 377 -8.45 -6.43 -6.49
N ILE A 378 -8.26 -5.35 -7.20
CA ILE A 378 -8.80 -4.02 -6.87
C ILE A 378 -9.25 -3.30 -8.14
N ALA A 379 -10.13 -2.33 -7.99
CA ALA A 379 -10.61 -1.54 -9.13
C ALA A 379 -9.67 -0.34 -9.37
N ASN A 380 -8.82 -0.40 -10.39
CA ASN A 380 -8.05 0.71 -10.99
C ASN A 380 -7.69 1.88 -10.04
N ALA A 381 -7.03 1.58 -8.92
CA ALA A 381 -6.68 2.57 -7.93
C ALA A 381 -5.61 3.53 -8.47
N CYS A 382 -5.86 4.84 -8.38
CA CYS A 382 -4.88 5.85 -8.78
C CYS A 382 -4.02 6.32 -7.61
N MET A 383 -4.60 6.47 -6.43
CA MET A 383 -3.94 6.83 -5.18
C MET A 383 -4.90 6.58 -4.02
N GLY A 384 -4.38 6.37 -2.81
CA GLY A 384 -5.19 6.11 -1.64
C GLY A 384 -4.56 6.58 -0.34
N CYS A 385 -5.37 6.58 0.70
CA CYS A 385 -4.97 7.00 2.04
C CYS A 385 -5.68 6.17 3.11
N GLU A 386 -5.15 6.18 4.32
CA GLU A 386 -5.90 5.71 5.49
C GLU A 386 -7.14 6.58 5.69
N SER A 387 -8.25 5.96 6.06
CA SER A 387 -9.55 6.63 6.18
C SER A 387 -10.36 6.07 7.33
N PRO A 388 -11.17 6.88 8.03
CA PRO A 388 -12.25 6.37 8.85
C PRO A 388 -13.31 5.69 7.99
N VAL A 389 -13.97 4.67 8.54
CA VAL A 389 -15.04 3.96 7.82
C VAL A 389 -16.27 4.85 7.68
N TYR A 390 -16.82 4.94 6.47
CA TYR A 390 -18.06 5.64 6.18
C TYR A 390 -19.25 4.67 6.20
N THR A 391 -20.19 4.88 7.11
CA THR A 391 -21.38 4.03 7.24
C THR A 391 -22.57 4.85 7.71
N GLY A 392 -23.72 4.68 7.05
CA GLY A 392 -24.97 5.35 7.44
C GLY A 392 -24.93 6.88 7.35
N GLY A 393 -24.19 7.42 6.39
CA GLY A 393 -24.11 8.87 6.16
C GLY A 393 -23.07 9.61 7.02
N ALA A 394 -22.25 8.87 7.80
CA ALA A 394 -21.27 9.47 8.71
C ALA A 394 -19.96 8.70 8.72
N PHE A 395 -18.86 9.39 9.05
CA PHE A 395 -17.57 8.77 9.31
C PHE A 395 -17.49 8.22 10.74
N LYS A 396 -17.01 6.99 10.88
CA LYS A 396 -16.75 6.33 12.17
C LYS A 396 -15.26 6.30 12.44
N PHE A 397 -14.78 7.23 13.24
CA PHE A 397 -13.34 7.42 13.50
C PHE A 397 -12.70 6.30 14.33
N ALA A 398 -13.48 5.55 15.09
CA ALA A 398 -12.99 4.38 15.82
C ALA A 398 -12.72 3.16 14.91
N SER A 399 -13.18 3.22 13.66
CA SER A 399 -12.98 2.16 12.66
C SER A 399 -12.23 2.74 11.48
N ARG A 400 -11.21 2.04 11.00
CA ARG A 400 -10.33 2.47 9.92
C ARG A 400 -10.46 1.57 8.70
N CYS A 401 -10.07 2.08 7.57
CA CYS A 401 -9.91 1.34 6.32
C CYS A 401 -8.93 2.09 5.42
N VAL A 402 -8.63 1.55 4.27
CA VAL A 402 -7.99 2.29 3.19
C VAL A 402 -9.06 2.75 2.22
N ALA A 403 -9.03 4.01 1.83
CA ALA A 403 -9.82 4.56 0.75
C ALA A 403 -8.91 4.90 -0.42
N TYR A 404 -9.36 4.64 -1.65
CA TYR A 404 -8.64 4.99 -2.86
C TYR A 404 -9.57 5.59 -3.92
N GLY A 405 -9.00 6.44 -4.79
CA GLY A 405 -9.67 6.97 -5.96
C GLY A 405 -9.57 6.00 -7.13
N VAL A 406 -10.65 5.83 -7.88
CA VAL A 406 -10.67 5.03 -9.11
C VAL A 406 -10.24 5.91 -10.27
N GLY A 407 -9.15 5.54 -10.94
CA GLY A 407 -8.67 6.22 -12.15
C GLY A 407 -9.30 5.69 -13.44
N GLY A 408 -9.05 6.38 -14.56
CA GLY A 408 -9.43 5.92 -15.89
C GLY A 408 -10.90 6.11 -16.27
N THR A 409 -11.70 6.84 -15.50
CA THR A 409 -13.11 7.10 -15.78
C THR A 409 -13.45 8.58 -15.70
N ALA A 410 -14.38 9.05 -16.54
CA ALA A 410 -14.82 10.43 -16.55
C ALA A 410 -15.63 10.86 -15.31
N SER A 411 -16.06 9.90 -14.50
CA SER A 411 -16.71 10.13 -13.22
C SER A 411 -16.13 9.13 -12.22
N SER A 412 -15.07 9.54 -11.57
CA SER A 412 -14.29 8.70 -10.68
C SER A 412 -15.00 8.50 -9.35
N LYS A 413 -14.71 7.38 -8.71
CA LYS A 413 -15.33 6.97 -7.45
C LYS A 413 -14.29 6.95 -6.34
N ILE A 414 -14.74 7.10 -5.09
CA ILE A 414 -13.95 6.80 -3.91
C ILE A 414 -14.42 5.46 -3.38
N ILE A 415 -13.48 4.54 -3.23
CA ILE A 415 -13.73 3.18 -2.76
C ILE A 415 -13.11 3.00 -1.39
N GLN A 416 -13.86 2.48 -0.45
CA GLN A 416 -13.34 1.97 0.82
C GLN A 416 -13.16 0.46 0.76
N THR A 417 -12.00 -0.03 1.18
CA THR A 417 -11.66 -1.45 1.24
C THR A 417 -12.14 -2.07 2.56
N GLY A 418 -12.29 -3.39 2.56
CA GLY A 418 -12.66 -4.12 3.77
C GLY A 418 -14.12 -3.97 4.18
N GLN A 419 -15.00 -3.62 3.26
CA GLN A 419 -16.42 -3.42 3.48
C GLN A 419 -17.25 -4.39 2.65
N GLY A 420 -18.19 -5.09 3.31
CA GLY A 420 -19.07 -6.05 2.62
C GLY A 420 -18.36 -7.31 2.12
N ASN A 421 -19.01 -8.05 1.22
CA ASN A 421 -18.54 -9.35 0.72
C ASN A 421 -18.38 -9.39 -0.81
N SER A 422 -18.49 -8.26 -1.49
CA SER A 422 -18.39 -8.13 -2.94
C SER A 422 -17.43 -7.01 -3.34
N PHE A 423 -16.91 -7.05 -4.54
CA PHE A 423 -16.33 -5.88 -5.18
C PHE A 423 -17.39 -4.82 -5.47
N ILE A 424 -16.96 -3.63 -5.84
CA ILE A 424 -17.87 -2.57 -6.30
C ILE A 424 -18.81 -3.11 -7.39
N ASN A 425 -20.02 -2.57 -7.45
CA ASN A 425 -21.08 -3.02 -8.37
C ASN A 425 -21.52 -4.48 -8.17
N SER A 426 -21.45 -4.98 -6.94
CA SER A 426 -21.81 -6.36 -6.57
C SER A 426 -21.01 -7.44 -7.31
N GLY A 427 -19.79 -7.12 -7.73
CA GLY A 427 -18.87 -8.07 -8.36
C GLY A 427 -18.49 -9.22 -7.42
N ALA A 428 -18.54 -10.45 -7.93
CA ALA A 428 -18.11 -11.62 -7.17
C ALA A 428 -16.62 -11.56 -6.86
N ILE A 429 -16.22 -11.98 -5.66
CA ILE A 429 -14.82 -12.13 -5.27
C ILE A 429 -14.41 -13.57 -5.55
N ASN A 430 -13.54 -13.74 -6.54
CA ASN A 430 -12.90 -15.04 -6.81
C ASN A 430 -11.76 -15.24 -5.80
N ALA A 431 -12.02 -16.03 -4.76
CA ALA A 431 -11.04 -16.35 -3.73
C ALA A 431 -10.43 -17.72 -3.99
N LEU A 432 -9.11 -17.78 -3.91
CA LEU A 432 -8.30 -19.00 -4.11
C LEU A 432 -7.28 -19.12 -2.99
N PHE A 433 -7.22 -20.28 -2.37
CA PHE A 433 -6.14 -20.73 -1.51
C PHE A 433 -5.67 -22.09 -1.97
N GLU A 434 -4.39 -22.24 -2.21
CA GLU A 434 -3.80 -23.53 -2.61
C GLU A 434 -2.52 -23.78 -1.80
N ARG A 435 -2.46 -24.97 -1.21
CA ARG A 435 -1.31 -25.43 -0.46
C ARG A 435 -0.87 -26.80 -0.99
N ASN A 436 0.30 -26.80 -1.58
CA ASN A 436 0.90 -28.00 -2.15
C ASN A 436 1.89 -28.66 -1.17
N ASN A 437 2.11 -29.94 -1.35
CA ASN A 437 3.08 -30.74 -0.58
C ASN A 437 2.87 -30.65 0.94
N LEU A 438 1.62 -30.78 1.39
CA LEU A 438 1.30 -30.88 2.80
C LEU A 438 1.89 -32.15 3.41
N VAL A 439 2.57 -31.99 4.53
CA VAL A 439 2.93 -33.10 5.41
C VAL A 439 1.82 -33.24 6.44
N LEU A 440 1.12 -34.37 6.41
CA LEU A 440 0.04 -34.63 7.37
C LEU A 440 0.62 -34.90 8.76
N GLN A 441 0.03 -34.25 9.76
CA GLN A 441 0.36 -34.46 11.16
C GLN A 441 -0.68 -35.38 11.80
N THR A 442 -0.26 -36.53 12.29
CA THR A 442 -1.07 -37.47 13.04
C THR A 442 -0.79 -37.35 14.54
N GLU A 443 -1.52 -38.08 15.38
CA GLU A 443 -1.23 -38.15 16.82
C GLU A 443 0.16 -38.76 17.10
N GLU A 444 0.67 -39.61 16.21
CA GLU A 444 1.97 -40.25 16.31
C GLU A 444 3.13 -39.42 15.74
N GLY A 445 2.80 -38.30 15.08
CA GLY A 445 3.78 -37.39 14.47
C GLY A 445 3.54 -37.15 12.98
N ALA A 446 4.53 -36.57 12.31
CA ALA A 446 4.49 -36.31 10.87
C ALA A 446 4.53 -37.63 10.09
N VAL A 447 3.67 -37.79 9.08
CA VAL A 447 3.68 -38.91 8.17
C VAL A 447 5.00 -38.90 7.37
N PRO A 448 5.82 -39.97 7.45
CA PRO A 448 7.08 -40.02 6.72
C PRO A 448 6.88 -39.93 5.21
N TYR A 449 7.79 -39.27 4.51
CA TYR A 449 7.74 -39.17 3.05
C TYR A 449 7.87 -40.54 2.35
N SER A 450 8.45 -41.55 3.02
CA SER A 450 8.51 -42.95 2.54
C SER A 450 7.15 -43.63 2.49
N SER A 451 6.18 -43.14 3.22
CA SER A 451 4.83 -43.71 3.29
C SER A 451 3.92 -43.12 2.22
N LYS A 452 2.94 -43.89 1.78
CA LYS A 452 1.84 -43.42 0.94
C LYS A 452 0.58 -43.23 1.77
N VAL A 453 -0.19 -42.22 1.43
CA VAL A 453 -1.43 -41.85 2.09
C VAL A 453 -2.60 -42.09 1.14
N TYR A 454 -3.58 -42.83 1.60
CA TYR A 454 -4.90 -42.88 0.97
C TYR A 454 -5.87 -42.00 1.76
N ILE A 455 -6.46 -41.00 1.12
CA ILE A 455 -7.40 -40.07 1.74
C ILE A 455 -8.81 -40.56 1.45
N HIS A 456 -9.54 -40.92 2.51
CA HIS A 456 -10.92 -41.36 2.40
C HIS A 456 -11.90 -40.19 2.37
N ARG A 457 -11.73 -39.28 3.32
CA ARG A 457 -12.58 -38.11 3.47
C ARG A 457 -11.90 -37.04 4.31
N LEU A 458 -12.37 -35.84 4.21
CA LEU A 458 -11.95 -34.71 5.03
C LEU A 458 -13.14 -34.03 5.69
N LEU A 459 -12.92 -33.40 6.83
CA LEU A 459 -13.87 -32.54 7.51
C LEU A 459 -13.25 -31.14 7.60
N PRO A 460 -13.78 -30.14 6.86
CA PRO A 460 -13.31 -28.78 6.97
C PRO A 460 -13.84 -28.12 8.25
N GLU A 461 -12.96 -27.47 9.01
CA GLU A 461 -13.34 -26.57 10.08
C GLU A 461 -13.51 -25.17 9.48
N VAL A 462 -14.67 -24.88 8.95
CA VAL A 462 -14.98 -23.62 8.29
C VAL A 462 -16.17 -22.93 8.92
N ALA A 463 -16.04 -21.63 9.14
CA ALA A 463 -17.11 -20.76 9.65
C ALA A 463 -17.49 -19.72 8.59
N GLY A 464 -18.76 -19.30 8.62
CA GLY A 464 -19.27 -18.28 7.68
C GLY A 464 -20.54 -18.73 6.97
N SER A 465 -20.63 -18.45 5.68
CA SER A 465 -21.79 -18.77 4.85
C SER A 465 -21.41 -19.05 3.40
N GLY A 466 -22.29 -19.71 2.66
CA GLY A 466 -22.16 -19.99 1.25
C GLY A 466 -21.52 -21.32 0.92
N ASN A 467 -21.03 -21.45 -0.30
CA ASN A 467 -20.41 -22.66 -0.80
C ASN A 467 -18.91 -22.49 -0.93
N LEU A 468 -18.18 -23.53 -0.54
CA LEU A 468 -16.76 -23.63 -0.66
C LEU A 468 -16.41 -24.83 -1.53
N ASN A 469 -15.65 -24.62 -2.58
CA ASN A 469 -15.16 -25.67 -3.45
C ASN A 469 -13.84 -26.17 -2.87
N ILE A 470 -13.78 -27.45 -2.51
CA ILE A 470 -12.56 -28.07 -1.99
C ILE A 470 -12.13 -29.16 -2.98
N THR A 471 -10.88 -29.07 -3.41
CA THR A 471 -10.27 -30.07 -4.28
C THR A 471 -9.02 -30.61 -3.61
N VAL A 472 -8.94 -31.91 -3.46
CA VAL A 472 -7.77 -32.59 -2.90
C VAL A 472 -6.94 -33.14 -4.04
N GLY A 473 -5.65 -32.95 -3.93
CA GLY A 473 -4.66 -33.44 -4.88
C GLY A 473 -3.53 -34.16 -4.17
N GLY A 474 -2.62 -34.70 -4.96
CA GLY A 474 -1.42 -35.29 -4.44
C GLY A 474 -0.42 -35.68 -5.53
N ALA A 475 0.78 -36.00 -5.10
CA ALA A 475 1.86 -36.46 -5.96
C ALA A 475 2.68 -37.54 -5.29
N ASN A 476 3.36 -38.36 -6.09
CA ASN A 476 4.28 -39.41 -5.60
C ASN A 476 5.73 -38.91 -5.48
N SER A 477 5.98 -37.69 -5.89
CA SER A 477 7.26 -36.99 -5.74
C SER A 477 7.02 -35.50 -5.50
N THR A 478 7.82 -34.91 -4.64
CA THR A 478 7.78 -33.44 -4.41
C THR A 478 8.18 -32.60 -5.63
N ALA A 479 8.83 -33.22 -6.61
CA ALA A 479 9.19 -32.61 -7.89
C ALA A 479 8.05 -32.65 -8.92
N GLN A 480 6.99 -33.42 -8.66
CA GLN A 480 5.83 -33.53 -9.55
C GLN A 480 4.76 -32.51 -9.14
N ALA A 481 4.08 -31.95 -10.15
CA ALA A 481 2.85 -31.20 -9.90
C ALA A 481 1.79 -32.12 -9.28
N ALA A 482 1.01 -31.58 -8.35
CA ALA A 482 -0.10 -32.32 -7.77
C ALA A 482 -1.14 -32.67 -8.84
N THR A 483 -1.60 -33.91 -8.85
CA THR A 483 -2.78 -34.30 -9.62
C THR A 483 -4.01 -34.11 -8.73
N TYR A 484 -4.92 -33.28 -9.15
CA TYR A 484 -6.15 -32.99 -8.43
C TYR A 484 -7.27 -33.92 -8.82
N GLY A 485 -8.05 -34.38 -7.83
CA GLY A 485 -9.27 -35.15 -8.01
C GLY A 485 -10.48 -34.29 -8.36
N ALA A 486 -11.67 -34.84 -8.16
CA ALA A 486 -12.92 -34.09 -8.33
C ALA A 486 -13.03 -32.97 -7.27
N THR A 487 -13.65 -31.87 -7.68
CA THR A 487 -14.01 -30.78 -6.78
C THR A 487 -15.30 -31.11 -6.05
N GLU A 488 -15.26 -31.02 -4.74
CA GLU A 488 -16.42 -31.21 -3.88
C GLU A 488 -16.94 -29.85 -3.38
N VAL A 489 -18.25 -29.67 -3.42
CA VAL A 489 -18.93 -28.45 -2.97
C VAL A 489 -19.39 -28.63 -1.54
N VAL A 490 -18.87 -27.82 -0.64
CA VAL A 490 -19.21 -27.82 0.78
C VAL A 490 -20.09 -26.61 1.09
N ALA A 491 -21.32 -26.84 1.51
CA ALA A 491 -22.15 -25.79 2.08
C ALA A 491 -21.62 -25.45 3.47
N VAL A 492 -21.14 -24.21 3.65
CA VAL A 492 -20.65 -23.74 4.95
C VAL A 492 -21.84 -23.59 5.91
N SER A 493 -21.81 -24.35 6.99
CA SER A 493 -22.86 -24.37 8.03
C SER A 493 -22.24 -24.65 9.39
N THR A 494 -23.07 -24.62 10.44
CA THR A 494 -22.63 -24.97 11.81
C THR A 494 -22.17 -26.43 11.91
N ASP A 495 -22.77 -27.31 11.10
CA ASP A 495 -22.43 -28.74 11.06
C ASP A 495 -21.77 -29.05 9.70
N ASN A 496 -20.50 -28.70 9.57
CA ASN A 496 -19.75 -28.96 8.33
C ASN A 496 -19.71 -30.47 8.03
N PRO A 497 -20.15 -30.89 6.85
CA PRO A 497 -20.20 -32.31 6.53
C PRO A 497 -18.82 -32.87 6.21
N TRP A 498 -18.67 -34.18 6.40
CA TRP A 498 -17.54 -34.90 5.84
C TRP A 498 -17.60 -34.90 4.31
N VAL A 499 -16.50 -34.56 3.70
CA VAL A 499 -16.33 -34.54 2.25
C VAL A 499 -15.59 -35.79 1.82
N THR A 500 -16.16 -36.55 0.91
CA THR A 500 -15.50 -37.75 0.35
C THR A 500 -14.51 -37.32 -0.72
N THR A 501 -13.31 -37.83 -0.66
CA THR A 501 -12.26 -37.55 -1.64
C THR A 501 -11.89 -38.82 -2.40
N GLN A 502 -11.34 -38.68 -3.60
CA GLN A 502 -10.93 -39.82 -4.43
C GLN A 502 -9.42 -39.85 -4.65
N GLN A 503 -8.64 -39.45 -3.64
CA GLN A 503 -7.18 -39.45 -3.75
C GLN A 503 -6.57 -40.76 -3.22
N ASN A 504 -5.94 -41.47 -4.10
CA ASN A 504 -5.39 -42.80 -3.84
C ASN A 504 -3.85 -42.79 -3.84
N ASN A 505 -3.25 -43.32 -2.77
CA ASN A 505 -1.83 -43.67 -2.69
C ASN A 505 -0.84 -42.59 -3.14
N VAL A 506 -0.91 -41.42 -2.51
CA VAL A 506 0.00 -40.30 -2.76
C VAL A 506 1.00 -40.13 -1.61
N ARG A 507 2.22 -39.70 -1.91
CA ARG A 507 3.23 -39.37 -0.87
C ARG A 507 3.08 -37.98 -0.31
N THR A 508 2.63 -37.04 -1.14
CA THR A 508 2.36 -35.66 -0.74
C THR A 508 0.92 -35.31 -1.03
N VAL A 509 0.30 -34.60 -0.10
CA VAL A 509 -1.08 -34.15 -0.21
C VAL A 509 -1.10 -32.67 -0.62
N SER A 510 -2.04 -32.30 -1.45
CA SER A 510 -2.29 -30.91 -1.84
C SER A 510 -3.75 -30.59 -1.68
N VAL A 511 -4.05 -29.37 -1.32
CA VAL A 511 -5.42 -28.89 -1.19
C VAL A 511 -5.60 -27.55 -1.89
N LYS A 512 -6.70 -27.43 -2.59
CA LYS A 512 -7.15 -26.21 -3.24
C LYS A 512 -8.55 -25.88 -2.73
N VAL A 513 -8.74 -24.63 -2.30
CA VAL A 513 -9.99 -24.13 -1.75
C VAL A 513 -10.38 -22.89 -2.52
N GLU A 514 -11.56 -22.87 -3.08
CA GLU A 514 -12.04 -21.80 -3.97
C GLU A 514 -13.47 -21.40 -3.64
N SER A 515 -13.76 -20.12 -3.85
CA SER A 515 -15.13 -19.62 -3.92
C SER A 515 -15.21 -18.47 -4.92
N ASN A 516 -16.35 -18.33 -5.57
CA ASN A 516 -16.62 -17.21 -6.47
C ASN A 516 -18.04 -16.72 -6.25
N ASP A 517 -18.19 -15.80 -5.31
CA ASP A 517 -19.50 -15.26 -4.95
C ASP A 517 -19.39 -13.81 -4.43
N ALA A 518 -20.51 -13.09 -4.46
CA ALA A 518 -20.63 -11.68 -4.08
C ALA A 518 -21.27 -11.47 -2.68
N THR A 519 -21.73 -12.52 -2.01
CA THR A 519 -22.56 -12.38 -0.82
C THR A 519 -21.99 -13.04 0.42
N ASN A 520 -21.16 -14.06 0.24
CA ASN A 520 -20.73 -14.95 1.30
C ASN A 520 -19.31 -14.63 1.77
N ALA A 521 -19.07 -14.87 3.05
CA ALA A 521 -17.74 -14.83 3.65
C ALA A 521 -17.48 -16.16 4.35
N TRP A 522 -16.26 -16.64 4.27
CA TRP A 522 -15.83 -17.84 4.94
C TRP A 522 -14.45 -17.66 5.59
N ASN A 523 -14.21 -18.46 6.62
CA ASN A 523 -12.94 -18.58 7.31
C ASN A 523 -12.64 -20.05 7.56
N LEU A 524 -11.59 -20.56 6.95
CA LEU A 524 -11.12 -21.95 7.07
C LEU A 524 -10.01 -22.03 8.11
N THR A 525 -10.29 -22.66 9.23
CA THR A 525 -9.35 -22.79 10.36
C THR A 525 -8.45 -24.00 10.19
N ALA A 526 -9.00 -25.14 9.80
CA ALA A 526 -8.25 -26.40 9.63
C ALA A 526 -8.98 -27.36 8.70
N LEU A 527 -8.26 -28.40 8.29
CA LEU A 527 -8.80 -29.61 7.68
C LEU A 527 -8.47 -30.81 8.55
N ASN A 528 -9.48 -31.62 8.90
CA ASN A 528 -9.31 -32.91 9.54
C ASN A 528 -9.42 -34.02 8.50
N TRP A 529 -8.42 -34.85 8.45
CA TRP A 529 -8.26 -35.89 7.45
C TRP A 529 -8.55 -37.27 8.06
N GLN A 530 -9.26 -38.09 7.33
CA GLN A 530 -9.36 -39.51 7.61
C GLN A 530 -8.62 -40.28 6.52
N THR A 531 -7.54 -40.95 6.91
CA THR A 531 -6.56 -41.53 5.99
C THR A 531 -6.22 -42.97 6.37
N THR A 532 -5.71 -43.72 5.40
CA THR A 532 -4.96 -44.94 5.65
C THR A 532 -3.52 -44.70 5.17
N ILE A 533 -2.57 -45.00 6.05
CA ILE A 533 -1.15 -44.88 5.75
C ILE A 533 -0.63 -46.28 5.39
N THR A 534 0.03 -46.39 4.25
CA THR A 534 0.66 -47.64 3.82
C THR A 534 2.17 -47.41 3.68
N GLU A 535 2.95 -48.26 4.31
CA GLU A 535 4.38 -48.27 4.07
C GLU A 535 4.66 -48.93 2.72
N ASP A 536 5.57 -48.37 1.93
CA ASP A 536 6.08 -49.08 0.76
C ASP A 536 6.91 -50.27 1.27
N ALA A 537 6.45 -51.47 1.02
CA ALA A 537 7.28 -52.65 1.21
C ALA A 537 8.49 -52.55 0.27
N TYR A 538 9.68 -52.50 0.84
CA TYR A 538 10.93 -52.58 0.11
C TYR A 538 11.13 -53.99 -0.44
#